data_c2812bdc450b8a793c89bcd7a2c92a31
#
_entry.id   c2812bdc450b8a793c89bcd7a2c92a31
#
_cell.length_a   1.000
_cell.length_b   1.000
_cell.length_c   1.000
_cell.angle_alpha   90.00
_cell.angle_beta   90.00
_cell.angle_gamma   90.00
#
_symmetry.space_group_name_H-M   'P 1'
#
loop_
_entity.id
_entity.type
_entity.pdbx_description
1 polymer ?
#
loop_
_entity_poly.entity_id
_entity_poly.type
_entity_poly.pdbx_seq_one_letter_code
_entity_poly.pdbx_strand_id
1 'polypeptide(L)'
;MTTLDTNRFTLIETEVQCALDNFASDVSQGLLATPKTLPCRHFYNQRGSELFETICQLPEYYLTRAETEIITAHATEIASLFDEPVSLIELGSGSAIKTQLIIEALLAHQPNLLFAPIDISQSALEESALELLATYKNLEVLGVAAPYEVGLAHLQHEIPGPRLALWLGSSVGNFQPDEAVPFLREVANTLSGETDRLLIGMDL
;
A
#
# COMPACT_ATOMS: atom_id res chain seq x y z
N MET A 1 -2.05 25.11 10.87
CA MET A 1 -3.40 24.62 10.63
C MET A 1 -3.54 24.47 9.13
N THR A 2 -3.17 23.31 8.62
CA THR A 2 -3.22 23.02 7.17
C THR A 2 -4.67 22.73 6.85
N THR A 3 -5.29 23.56 6.03
CA THR A 3 -6.66 23.34 5.54
C THR A 3 -6.59 22.12 4.63
N LEU A 4 -7.30 21.06 4.97
CA LEU A 4 -7.53 19.91 4.09
C LEU A 4 -8.12 20.43 2.77
N ASP A 5 -7.43 20.19 1.68
CA ASP A 5 -8.02 20.29 0.34
C ASP A 5 -8.89 19.07 0.10
N THR A 6 -10.07 19.08 0.68
CA THR A 6 -11.04 17.99 0.63
C THR A 6 -11.50 17.64 -0.79
N ASN A 7 -11.17 18.46 -1.78
CA ASN A 7 -11.50 18.20 -3.18
C ASN A 7 -10.56 17.19 -3.84
N ARG A 8 -9.37 16.94 -3.29
CA ARG A 8 -8.35 16.04 -3.85
C ARG A 8 -8.11 14.78 -3.01
N PHE A 9 -8.82 14.65 -1.88
CA PHE A 9 -8.76 13.48 -1.01
C PHE A 9 -10.14 12.86 -0.86
N THR A 10 -10.26 11.61 -1.24
CA THR A 10 -11.41 10.76 -0.96
C THR A 10 -10.96 9.60 -0.11
N LEU A 11 -11.64 9.36 1.00
CA LEU A 11 -11.43 8.16 1.81
C LEU A 11 -12.64 7.25 1.67
N ILE A 12 -12.39 6.01 1.32
CA ILE A 12 -13.38 4.95 1.28
C ILE A 12 -13.18 4.10 2.52
N GLU A 13 -14.19 4.12 3.37
CA GLU A 13 -14.30 3.21 4.50
C GLU A 13 -15.14 2.02 4.07
N THR A 14 -14.53 0.86 3.99
CA THR A 14 -15.28 -0.38 3.84
C THR A 14 -15.75 -0.85 5.21
N GLU A 15 -16.82 -1.63 5.29
CA GLU A 15 -17.26 -2.23 6.55
C GLU A 15 -16.21 -3.24 7.04
N VAL A 16 -15.05 -2.72 7.48
CA VAL A 16 -13.91 -3.47 8.03
C VAL A 16 -14.26 -4.17 9.35
N GLN A 17 -15.43 -3.86 9.92
CA GLN A 17 -15.93 -4.45 11.16
C GLN A 17 -15.82 -5.99 11.15
N CYS A 18 -16.07 -6.63 10.00
CA CYS A 18 -15.94 -8.09 9.90
C CYS A 18 -14.50 -8.63 10.03
N ALA A 19 -13.49 -7.87 9.68
CA ALA A 19 -12.10 -8.34 9.77
C ALA A 19 -11.52 -8.22 11.19
N LEU A 20 -11.99 -7.24 11.96
CA LEU A 20 -11.61 -7.05 13.36
C LEU A 20 -12.43 -7.93 14.32
N ASP A 21 -13.65 -8.31 13.93
CA ASP A 21 -14.55 -9.16 14.72
C ASP A 21 -14.00 -10.57 14.96
N ASN A 22 -12.97 -10.97 14.21
CA ASN A 22 -12.33 -12.28 14.36
C ASN A 22 -11.11 -12.28 15.31
N PHE A 23 -10.73 -11.15 15.93
CA PHE A 23 -9.53 -11.09 16.79
C PHE A 23 -9.50 -12.17 17.87
N ALA A 24 -10.57 -12.32 18.64
CA ALA A 24 -10.62 -13.31 19.70
C ALA A 24 -10.55 -14.75 19.15
N SER A 25 -11.18 -15.01 18.00
CA SER A 25 -11.12 -16.29 17.30
C SER A 25 -9.72 -16.57 16.79
N ASP A 26 -9.09 -15.62 16.12
CA ASP A 26 -7.72 -15.73 15.57
C ASP A 26 -6.69 -15.99 16.68
N VAL A 27 -6.80 -15.24 17.79
CA VAL A 27 -5.93 -15.43 18.95
C VAL A 27 -6.13 -16.81 19.57
N SER A 28 -7.39 -17.22 19.76
CA SER A 28 -7.69 -18.53 20.31
C SER A 28 -7.16 -19.65 19.43
N GLN A 29 -7.43 -19.61 18.14
CA GLN A 29 -6.97 -20.62 17.17
C GLN A 29 -5.46 -20.64 17.05
N GLY A 30 -4.84 -19.47 16.86
CA GLY A 30 -3.41 -19.37 16.66
C GLY A 30 -2.58 -19.78 17.88
N LEU A 31 -3.01 -19.44 19.10
CA LEU A 31 -2.29 -19.82 20.31
C LEU A 31 -2.53 -21.28 20.73
N LEU A 32 -3.61 -21.91 20.25
CA LEU A 32 -3.85 -23.35 20.44
C LEU A 32 -3.19 -24.21 19.35
N ALA A 33 -2.76 -23.61 18.24
CA ALA A 33 -2.07 -24.33 17.16
C ALA A 33 -0.66 -24.76 17.56
N THR A 34 -0.10 -25.69 16.78
CA THR A 34 1.31 -26.11 16.87
C THR A 34 1.91 -26.14 15.47
N PRO A 35 2.85 -25.25 15.15
CA PRO A 35 3.40 -24.17 15.99
C PRO A 35 2.34 -23.08 16.29
N LYS A 36 2.57 -22.31 17.35
CA LYS A 36 1.71 -21.15 17.69
C LYS A 36 1.91 -20.05 16.66
N THR A 37 0.82 -19.43 16.23
CA THR A 37 0.81 -18.36 15.25
C THR A 37 -0.15 -17.24 15.64
N LEU A 38 0.08 -16.04 15.11
CA LEU A 38 -0.87 -14.93 15.17
C LEU A 38 -0.85 -14.20 13.82
N PRO A 39 -2.00 -13.90 13.22
CA PRO A 39 -2.05 -13.12 11.98
C PRO A 39 -1.44 -11.74 12.17
N CYS A 40 -0.54 -11.35 11.27
CA CYS A 40 0.19 -10.07 11.35
C CYS A 40 -0.73 -8.84 11.26
N ARG A 41 -1.92 -8.95 10.63
CA ARG A 41 -2.91 -7.87 10.55
C ARG A 41 -3.29 -7.26 11.89
N HIS A 42 -3.17 -8.01 12.99
CA HIS A 42 -3.47 -7.52 14.34
C HIS A 42 -2.37 -6.62 14.94
N PHE A 43 -1.22 -6.48 14.26
CA PHE A 43 -0.13 -5.63 14.70
C PHE A 43 -0.16 -4.22 14.09
N TYR A 44 -1.03 -3.94 13.12
CA TYR A 44 -1.08 -2.69 12.38
C TYR A 44 -2.20 -1.74 12.84
N ASN A 45 -2.54 -1.75 14.14
CA ASN A 45 -3.31 -0.64 14.71
C ASN A 45 -2.43 0.61 14.83
N GLN A 46 -2.98 1.77 15.17
CA GLN A 46 -2.24 3.02 15.28
C GLN A 46 -0.92 2.86 16.07
N ARG A 47 -0.96 2.23 17.25
CA ARG A 47 0.24 2.01 18.06
C ARG A 47 1.25 1.07 17.40
N GLY A 48 0.77 0.05 16.71
CA GLY A 48 1.62 -0.89 15.97
C GLY A 48 2.29 -0.22 14.78
N SER A 49 1.59 0.65 14.06
CA SER A 49 2.15 1.45 12.97
C SER A 49 3.26 2.38 13.47
N GLU A 50 3.05 3.11 14.58
CA GLU A 50 4.09 3.94 15.21
C GLU A 50 5.34 3.13 15.62
N LEU A 51 5.13 1.92 16.17
CA LEU A 51 6.23 1.02 16.53
C LEU A 51 6.97 0.50 15.31
N PHE A 52 6.26 0.20 14.22
CA PHE A 52 6.87 -0.25 12.97
C PHE A 52 7.73 0.86 12.36
N GLU A 53 7.28 2.10 12.33
CA GLU A 53 8.10 3.24 11.90
C GLU A 53 9.39 3.36 12.75
N THR A 54 9.29 3.10 14.06
CA THR A 54 10.48 3.06 14.93
C THR A 54 11.41 1.92 14.56
N ILE A 55 10.88 0.73 14.24
CA ILE A 55 11.66 -0.43 13.78
C ILE A 55 12.38 -0.10 12.46
N CYS A 56 11.72 0.58 11.53
CA CYS A 56 12.31 0.98 10.24
C CYS A 56 13.55 1.87 10.39
N GLN A 57 13.72 2.56 11.53
CA GLN A 57 14.87 3.40 11.83
C GLN A 57 16.04 2.63 12.47
N LEU A 58 15.85 1.39 12.91
CA LEU A 58 16.91 0.60 13.53
C LEU A 58 17.97 0.19 12.52
N PRO A 59 19.27 0.23 12.92
CA PRO A 59 20.36 -0.24 12.05
C PRO A 59 20.18 -1.69 11.58
N GLU A 60 19.61 -2.54 12.43
CA GLU A 60 19.38 -3.96 12.17
C GLU A 60 18.29 -4.19 11.11
N TYR A 61 17.31 -3.28 11.00
CA TYR A 61 16.25 -3.37 10.01
C TYR A 61 16.68 -2.69 8.71
N TYR A 62 17.52 -3.36 7.94
CA TYR A 62 18.11 -2.82 6.71
C TYR A 62 17.12 -2.69 5.54
N LEU A 63 16.05 -3.47 5.55
CA LEU A 63 15.12 -3.65 4.43
C LEU A 63 14.58 -2.31 3.88
N THR A 64 14.11 -1.43 4.76
CA THR A 64 13.60 -0.11 4.37
C THR A 64 14.65 0.72 3.63
N ARG A 65 15.91 0.69 4.11
CA ARG A 65 17.00 1.44 3.48
C ARG A 65 17.38 0.87 2.12
N ALA A 66 17.52 -0.46 2.03
CA ALA A 66 17.84 -1.14 0.77
C ALA A 66 16.75 -0.89 -0.29
N GLU A 67 15.48 -1.04 0.08
CA GLU A 67 14.36 -0.78 -0.83
C GLU A 67 14.30 0.70 -1.26
N THR A 68 14.54 1.63 -0.33
CA THR A 68 14.62 3.06 -0.65
C THR A 68 15.76 3.36 -1.62
N GLU A 69 16.94 2.74 -1.44
CA GLU A 69 18.08 2.89 -2.34
C GLU A 69 17.75 2.39 -3.75
N ILE A 70 17.14 1.20 -3.85
CA ILE A 70 16.73 0.62 -5.14
C ILE A 70 15.70 1.53 -5.82
N ILE A 71 14.66 1.96 -5.12
CA ILE A 71 13.62 2.82 -5.69
C ILE A 71 14.24 4.16 -6.13
N THR A 72 15.10 4.76 -5.31
CA THR A 72 15.78 6.02 -5.67
C THR A 72 16.58 5.87 -6.96
N ALA A 73 17.28 4.75 -7.15
CA ALA A 73 18.06 4.50 -8.35
C ALA A 73 17.21 4.25 -9.60
N HIS A 74 16.01 3.68 -9.46
CA HIS A 74 15.21 3.16 -10.57
C HIS A 74 13.85 3.82 -10.76
N ALA A 75 13.43 4.79 -9.92
CA ALA A 75 12.10 5.41 -10.01
C ALA A 75 11.82 6.01 -11.40
N THR A 76 12.79 6.68 -12.01
CA THR A 76 12.66 7.23 -13.37
C THR A 76 12.52 6.13 -14.43
N GLU A 77 13.26 5.04 -14.31
CA GLU A 77 13.15 3.89 -15.20
C GLU A 77 11.76 3.25 -15.09
N ILE A 78 11.26 3.07 -13.87
CA ILE A 78 9.92 2.54 -13.60
C ILE A 78 8.86 3.45 -14.23
N ALA A 79 8.93 4.76 -14.04
CA ALA A 79 7.99 5.70 -14.64
C ALA A 79 8.03 5.66 -16.17
N SER A 80 9.19 5.44 -16.77
CA SER A 80 9.38 5.35 -18.23
C SER A 80 8.81 4.07 -18.88
N LEU A 81 8.34 3.11 -18.09
CA LEU A 81 7.66 1.92 -18.62
C LEU A 81 6.25 2.21 -19.16
N PHE A 82 5.76 3.43 -18.94
CA PHE A 82 4.40 3.82 -19.33
C PHE A 82 4.46 4.94 -20.39
N ASP A 83 3.88 4.70 -21.55
CA ASP A 83 3.73 5.68 -22.62
C ASP A 83 2.49 6.59 -22.40
N GLU A 84 1.57 6.18 -21.54
CA GLU A 84 0.34 6.89 -21.20
C GLU A 84 0.27 7.20 -19.69
N PRO A 85 -0.53 8.20 -19.27
CA PRO A 85 -0.73 8.48 -17.86
C PRO A 85 -1.20 7.25 -17.07
N VAL A 86 -0.54 6.97 -15.97
CA VAL A 86 -0.75 5.80 -15.12
C VAL A 86 -1.38 6.20 -13.79
N SER A 87 -2.25 5.35 -13.24
CA SER A 87 -2.73 5.44 -11.86
C SER A 87 -1.86 4.56 -10.95
N LEU A 88 -1.55 5.04 -9.76
CA LEU A 88 -0.71 4.36 -8.79
C LEU A 88 -1.56 3.73 -7.68
N ILE A 89 -1.44 2.42 -7.49
CA ILE A 89 -2.06 1.68 -6.38
C ILE A 89 -0.95 1.24 -5.43
N GLU A 90 -1.19 1.21 -4.12
CA GLU A 90 -0.24 0.64 -3.17
C GLU A 90 -0.93 -0.21 -2.12
N LEU A 91 -0.38 -1.40 -1.91
CA LEU A 91 -0.83 -2.37 -0.92
C LEU A 91 -0.01 -2.22 0.36
N GLY A 92 -0.64 -1.72 1.44
CA GLY A 92 0.03 -1.45 2.70
C GLY A 92 0.93 -0.22 2.63
N SER A 93 0.33 0.93 2.32
CA SER A 93 1.09 2.17 2.09
C SER A 93 1.77 2.72 3.34
N GLY A 94 1.21 2.48 4.54
CA GLY A 94 1.73 3.06 5.77
C GLY A 94 1.95 4.57 5.65
N SER A 95 3.17 5.03 5.95
CA SER A 95 3.59 6.44 5.83
C SER A 95 3.86 6.93 4.40
N ALA A 96 3.82 6.04 3.41
CA ALA A 96 4.08 6.32 1.99
C ALA A 96 5.44 7.01 1.68
N ILE A 97 6.40 6.98 2.62
CA ILE A 97 7.71 7.66 2.45
C ILE A 97 8.48 7.17 1.22
N LYS A 98 8.51 5.86 0.98
CA LYS A 98 9.18 5.28 -0.19
C LYS A 98 8.42 5.56 -1.48
N THR A 99 7.11 5.59 -1.39
CA THR A 99 6.20 5.81 -2.50
C THR A 99 6.31 7.22 -3.06
N GLN A 100 6.71 8.21 -2.24
CA GLN A 100 6.99 9.57 -2.71
C GLN A 100 7.98 9.59 -3.87
N LEU A 101 9.00 8.72 -3.86
CA LEU A 101 9.98 8.63 -4.95
C LEU A 101 9.36 8.21 -6.28
N ILE A 102 8.38 7.31 -6.23
CA ILE A 102 7.63 6.87 -7.42
C ILE A 102 6.63 7.96 -7.84
N ILE A 103 5.94 8.59 -6.88
CA ILE A 103 5.02 9.71 -7.15
C ILE A 103 5.76 10.84 -7.86
N GLU A 104 6.94 11.23 -7.39
CA GLU A 104 7.76 12.27 -8.01
C GLU A 104 8.18 11.90 -9.44
N ALA A 105 8.63 10.67 -9.64
CA ALA A 105 9.02 10.19 -10.96
C ALA A 105 7.83 10.16 -11.93
N LEU A 106 6.66 9.70 -11.51
CA LEU A 106 5.45 9.70 -12.33
C LEU A 106 4.97 11.12 -12.63
N LEU A 107 4.94 12.03 -11.66
CA LEU A 107 4.55 13.44 -11.86
C LEU A 107 5.54 14.21 -12.75
N ALA A 108 6.77 13.73 -12.91
CA ALA A 108 7.69 14.27 -13.90
C ALA A 108 7.36 13.84 -15.35
N HIS A 109 6.58 12.76 -15.52
CA HIS A 109 6.20 12.20 -16.82
C HIS A 109 4.75 12.50 -17.21
N GLN A 110 3.88 12.80 -16.25
CA GLN A 110 2.45 13.05 -16.49
C GLN A 110 1.94 14.28 -15.71
N PRO A 111 0.91 14.99 -16.22
CA PRO A 111 0.46 16.24 -15.63
C PRO A 111 -0.27 16.08 -14.29
N ASN A 112 -0.95 14.95 -14.07
CA ASN A 112 -1.69 14.64 -12.85
C ASN A 112 -1.52 13.18 -12.51
N LEU A 113 -1.58 12.83 -11.23
CA LEU A 113 -1.49 11.46 -10.75
C LEU A 113 -2.64 11.15 -9.79
N LEU A 114 -3.33 10.05 -10.03
CA LEU A 114 -4.22 9.43 -9.05
C LEU A 114 -3.42 8.39 -8.26
N PHE A 115 -3.32 8.56 -6.94
CA PHE A 115 -2.73 7.61 -6.00
C PHE A 115 -3.82 6.96 -5.16
N ALA A 116 -3.87 5.64 -5.17
CA ALA A 116 -4.88 4.85 -4.48
C ALA A 116 -4.23 3.90 -3.45
N PRO A 117 -3.86 4.41 -2.27
CA PRO A 117 -3.33 3.58 -1.20
C PRO A 117 -4.41 2.73 -0.54
N ILE A 118 -4.09 1.46 -0.28
CA ILE A 118 -4.90 0.53 0.50
C ILE A 118 -4.15 0.22 1.80
N ASP A 119 -4.76 0.48 2.93
CA ASP A 119 -4.22 0.12 4.25
C ASP A 119 -5.36 -0.17 5.23
N ILE A 120 -5.11 -1.00 6.23
CA ILE A 120 -6.08 -1.25 7.30
C ILE A 120 -6.11 -0.11 8.33
N SER A 121 -5.06 0.70 8.38
CA SER A 121 -4.93 1.85 9.27
C SER A 121 -5.47 3.11 8.60
N GLN A 122 -6.71 3.45 8.90
CA GLN A 122 -7.34 4.69 8.42
C GLN A 122 -6.52 5.93 8.78
N SER A 123 -6.02 6.01 10.03
CA SER A 123 -5.22 7.15 10.49
C SER A 123 -3.92 7.31 9.68
N ALA A 124 -3.25 6.20 9.33
CA ALA A 124 -2.06 6.25 8.50
C ALA A 124 -2.37 6.75 7.08
N LEU A 125 -3.50 6.33 6.49
CA LEU A 125 -3.97 6.82 5.19
C LEU A 125 -4.26 8.32 5.22
N GLU A 126 -4.96 8.80 6.25
CA GLU A 126 -5.29 10.23 6.39
C GLU A 126 -4.03 11.08 6.58
N GLU A 127 -3.13 10.68 7.47
CA GLU A 127 -1.88 11.39 7.74
C GLU A 127 -0.99 11.45 6.50
N SER A 128 -0.75 10.31 5.83
CA SER A 128 0.08 10.26 4.62
C SER A 128 -0.55 11.03 3.47
N ALA A 129 -1.87 10.95 3.28
CA ALA A 129 -2.57 11.71 2.25
C ALA A 129 -2.43 13.22 2.46
N LEU A 130 -2.53 13.70 3.70
CA LEU A 130 -2.36 15.11 4.03
C LEU A 130 -0.96 15.64 3.68
N GLU A 131 0.08 14.88 4.05
CA GLU A 131 1.47 15.25 3.77
C GLU A 131 1.75 15.26 2.26
N LEU A 132 1.28 14.24 1.53
CA LEU A 132 1.42 14.15 0.09
C LEU A 132 0.71 15.29 -0.64
N LEU A 133 -0.54 15.59 -0.28
CA LEU A 133 -1.33 16.65 -0.92
C LEU A 133 -0.82 18.07 -0.60
N ALA A 134 -0.16 18.25 0.55
CA ALA A 134 0.53 19.50 0.87
C ALA A 134 1.75 19.73 -0.03
N THR A 135 2.42 18.63 -0.43
CA THR A 135 3.64 18.66 -1.22
C THR A 135 3.35 18.70 -2.73
N TYR A 136 2.42 17.87 -3.20
CA TYR A 136 2.16 17.67 -4.63
C TYR A 136 0.80 18.25 -5.05
N LYS A 137 0.82 19.34 -5.83
CA LYS A 137 -0.41 20.02 -6.26
C LYS A 137 -1.22 19.23 -7.29
N ASN A 138 -0.56 18.41 -8.09
CA ASN A 138 -1.14 17.64 -9.17
C ASN A 138 -1.40 16.17 -8.76
N LEU A 139 -1.49 15.90 -7.46
CA LEU A 139 -1.82 14.61 -6.90
C LEU A 139 -3.27 14.61 -6.43
N GLU A 140 -3.98 13.54 -6.74
CA GLU A 140 -5.27 13.16 -6.14
C GLU A 140 -5.06 11.86 -5.36
N VAL A 141 -5.70 11.73 -4.20
CA VAL A 141 -5.57 10.55 -3.34
C VAL A 141 -6.95 9.93 -3.10
N LEU A 142 -7.06 8.64 -3.44
CA LEU A 142 -8.22 7.80 -3.18
C LEU A 142 -7.83 6.72 -2.16
N GLY A 143 -7.84 7.05 -0.88
CA GLY A 143 -7.51 6.13 0.20
C GLY A 143 -8.59 5.08 0.41
N VAL A 144 -8.21 3.83 0.58
CA VAL A 144 -9.14 2.73 0.87
C VAL A 144 -8.74 2.06 2.19
N ALA A 145 -9.53 2.33 3.23
CA ALA A 145 -9.33 1.73 4.56
C ALA A 145 -9.94 0.31 4.58
N ALA A 146 -9.13 -0.69 4.20
CA ALA A 146 -9.58 -2.07 4.02
C ALA A 146 -8.43 -3.09 4.04
N PRO A 147 -8.72 -4.40 4.27
CA PRO A 147 -7.83 -5.48 3.86
C PRO A 147 -7.56 -5.43 2.34
N TYR A 148 -6.42 -5.96 1.93
CA TYR A 148 -5.95 -5.87 0.52
C TYR A 148 -6.98 -6.37 -0.48
N GLU A 149 -7.60 -7.53 -0.23
CA GLU A 149 -8.56 -8.16 -1.13
C GLU A 149 -9.79 -7.28 -1.33
N VAL A 150 -10.29 -6.71 -0.24
CA VAL A 150 -11.47 -5.83 -0.26
C VAL A 150 -11.15 -4.52 -0.98
N GLY A 151 -9.98 -3.95 -0.69
CA GLY A 151 -9.50 -2.72 -1.33
C GLY A 151 -9.30 -2.90 -2.83
N LEU A 152 -8.64 -3.98 -3.26
CA LEU A 152 -8.43 -4.30 -4.68
C LEU A 152 -9.75 -4.49 -5.43
N ALA A 153 -10.68 -5.25 -4.85
CA ALA A 153 -11.99 -5.47 -5.47
C ALA A 153 -12.75 -4.14 -5.66
N HIS A 154 -12.64 -3.22 -4.71
CA HIS A 154 -13.23 -1.89 -4.82
C HIS A 154 -12.57 -1.07 -5.93
N LEU A 155 -11.24 -1.04 -5.98
CA LEU A 155 -10.48 -0.22 -6.95
C LEU A 155 -10.56 -0.74 -8.38
N GLN A 156 -10.91 -2.00 -8.60
CA GLN A 156 -10.94 -2.61 -9.94
C GLN A 156 -11.76 -1.81 -10.96
N HIS A 157 -12.84 -1.17 -10.51
CA HIS A 157 -13.76 -0.42 -11.38
C HIS A 157 -13.65 1.10 -11.22
N GLU A 158 -12.99 1.58 -10.18
CA GLU A 158 -12.91 3.01 -9.85
C GLU A 158 -11.67 3.69 -10.42
N ILE A 159 -10.63 2.91 -10.72
CA ILE A 159 -9.34 3.48 -11.16
C ILE A 159 -9.14 3.29 -12.65
N PRO A 160 -8.93 4.40 -13.40
CA PRO A 160 -8.57 4.32 -14.81
C PRO A 160 -7.20 3.64 -15.00
N GLY A 161 -7.07 2.82 -16.03
CA GLY A 161 -5.78 2.23 -16.42
C GLY A 161 -5.07 3.08 -17.47
N PRO A 162 -3.77 2.87 -17.71
CA PRO A 162 -2.86 1.91 -17.09
C PRO A 162 -2.67 2.05 -15.58
N ARG A 163 -2.27 0.96 -14.92
CA ARG A 163 -2.09 0.91 -13.47
C ARG A 163 -0.71 0.41 -13.10
N LEU A 164 -0.08 1.08 -12.15
CA LEU A 164 1.09 0.57 -11.44
C LEU A 164 0.69 0.23 -10.00
N ALA A 165 0.72 -1.03 -9.64
CA ALA A 165 0.53 -1.46 -8.27
C ALA A 165 1.87 -1.66 -7.59
N LEU A 166 2.01 -1.15 -6.37
CA LEU A 166 3.17 -1.34 -5.50
C LEU A 166 2.79 -2.30 -4.36
N TRP A 167 3.68 -3.24 -4.08
CA TRP A 167 3.61 -4.07 -2.88
C TRP A 167 5.00 -4.16 -2.27
N LEU A 168 5.31 -3.18 -1.45
CA LEU A 168 6.64 -2.92 -0.92
C LEU A 168 6.85 -3.49 0.49
N GLY A 169 8.07 -3.36 1.03
CA GLY A 169 8.39 -3.73 2.40
C GLY A 169 8.49 -5.22 2.65
N SER A 170 8.64 -6.03 1.61
CA SER A 170 8.62 -7.51 1.72
C SER A 170 7.34 -8.06 2.35
N SER A 171 6.23 -7.30 2.23
CA SER A 171 4.93 -7.65 2.86
C SER A 171 4.37 -8.97 2.34
N VAL A 172 4.78 -9.43 1.16
CA VAL A 172 4.47 -10.76 0.63
C VAL A 172 4.96 -11.88 1.55
N GLY A 173 6.05 -11.66 2.29
CA GLY A 173 6.59 -12.60 3.27
C GLY A 173 5.69 -12.84 4.49
N ASN A 174 4.64 -12.05 4.68
CA ASN A 174 3.64 -12.24 5.73
C ASN A 174 2.59 -13.30 5.36
N PHE A 175 2.56 -13.71 4.10
CA PHE A 175 1.63 -14.73 3.61
C PHE A 175 2.26 -16.11 3.62
N GLN A 176 1.47 -17.12 3.98
CA GLN A 176 1.87 -18.50 3.70
C GLN A 176 1.76 -18.75 2.18
N PRO A 177 2.50 -19.70 1.61
CA PRO A 177 2.49 -19.97 0.16
C PRO A 177 1.10 -20.30 -0.41
N ASP A 178 0.25 -20.95 0.37
CA ASP A 178 -1.14 -21.28 0.03
C ASP A 178 -2.10 -20.08 0.11
N GLU A 179 -1.74 -19.03 0.85
CA GLU A 179 -2.44 -17.75 0.90
C GLU A 179 -1.94 -16.78 -0.17
N ALA A 180 -0.62 -16.72 -0.40
CA ALA A 180 0.00 -15.81 -1.35
C ALA A 180 -0.47 -16.05 -2.81
N VAL A 181 -0.60 -17.32 -3.22
CA VAL A 181 -0.98 -17.66 -4.60
C VAL A 181 -2.41 -17.21 -4.94
N PRO A 182 -3.46 -17.46 -4.14
CA PRO A 182 -4.78 -16.91 -4.35
C PRO A 182 -4.78 -15.37 -4.38
N PHE A 183 -4.07 -14.73 -3.45
CA PHE A 183 -3.99 -13.27 -3.39
C PHE A 183 -3.33 -12.67 -4.64
N LEU A 184 -2.21 -13.22 -5.10
CA LEU A 184 -1.56 -12.76 -6.33
C LEU A 184 -2.44 -12.95 -7.58
N ARG A 185 -3.35 -13.93 -7.58
CA ARG A 185 -4.35 -14.06 -8.65
C ARG A 185 -5.37 -12.92 -8.61
N GLU A 186 -5.78 -12.48 -7.43
CA GLU A 186 -6.68 -11.32 -7.30
C GLU A 186 -5.99 -10.04 -7.76
N VAL A 187 -4.73 -9.84 -7.40
CA VAL A 187 -3.91 -8.75 -7.92
C VAL A 187 -3.85 -8.80 -9.45
N ALA A 188 -3.56 -9.97 -10.02
CA ALA A 188 -3.50 -10.15 -11.47
C ALA A 188 -4.86 -9.91 -12.17
N ASN A 189 -5.98 -10.25 -11.51
CA ASN A 189 -7.32 -9.97 -12.06
C ASN A 189 -7.64 -8.46 -12.02
N THR A 190 -7.17 -7.75 -11.00
CA THR A 190 -7.31 -6.29 -10.89
C THR A 190 -6.43 -5.59 -11.92
N LEU A 191 -5.19 -6.07 -12.12
CA LEU A 191 -4.23 -5.58 -13.10
C LEU A 191 -4.40 -6.35 -14.42
N SER A 192 -5.56 -6.22 -15.06
CA SER A 192 -5.93 -6.98 -16.27
C SER A 192 -5.62 -6.28 -17.58
N GLY A 193 -5.16 -5.01 -17.54
CA GLY A 193 -4.73 -4.25 -18.71
C GLY A 193 -3.37 -4.74 -19.22
N GLU A 194 -3.16 -4.69 -20.55
CA GLU A 194 -1.89 -5.11 -21.17
C GLU A 194 -0.69 -4.30 -20.65
N THR A 195 -0.91 -3.05 -20.27
CA THR A 195 0.09 -2.12 -19.77
C THR A 195 0.15 -2.04 -18.24
N ASP A 196 -0.76 -2.72 -17.54
CA ASP A 196 -0.72 -2.77 -16.06
C ASP A 196 0.54 -3.49 -15.56
N ARG A 197 1.08 -3.03 -14.44
CA ARG A 197 2.32 -3.58 -13.85
C ARG A 197 2.18 -3.71 -12.34
N LEU A 198 2.85 -4.73 -11.79
CA LEU A 198 3.07 -4.91 -10.35
C LEU A 198 4.56 -4.75 -10.05
N LEU A 199 4.90 -3.83 -9.16
CA LEU A 199 6.20 -3.73 -8.53
C LEU A 199 6.11 -4.33 -7.13
N ILE A 200 6.87 -5.39 -6.89
CA ILE A 200 6.88 -6.09 -5.61
C ILE A 200 8.28 -6.02 -5.00
N GLY A 201 8.36 -5.59 -3.74
CA GLY A 201 9.57 -5.63 -2.94
C GLY A 201 9.66 -6.94 -2.17
N MET A 202 10.76 -7.67 -2.32
CA MET A 202 11.00 -8.94 -1.64
C MET A 202 12.41 -8.98 -1.07
N ASP A 203 12.53 -9.43 0.18
CA ASP A 203 13.79 -9.81 0.79
C ASP A 203 14.08 -11.29 0.47
N LEU A 204 15.34 -11.64 0.18
CA LEU A 204 15.78 -12.96 -0.28
C LEU A 204 16.64 -13.67 0.76
#